data_c9e5f64407c5a15ec885538741e0368b
#
_entry.id   c9e5f64407c5a15ec885538741e0368b
#
_cell.length_a   1.000
_cell.length_b   1.000
_cell.length_c   1.000
_cell.angle_alpha   90.00
_cell.angle_beta   90.00
_cell.angle_gamma   90.00
#
_symmetry.space_group_name_H-M   'P 1'
#
loop_
_entity.id
_entity.type
_entity.pdbx_description
1 polymer ?
#
loop_
_entity_poly.entity_id
_entity_poly.type
_entity_poly.pdbx_seq_one_letter_code
_entity_poly.pdbx_strand_id
1 'polypeptide(L)'
;TAAVAITLEREGPQGIITPESIATWFVEHGLLVLAIAAIAYLLYRLATTVTPGLVQRSIASRGRGRKAREDLARRVQTLSGALTTVFAVVIAIAAGFMILTEIGVNVTPLLATAGVAGIAVGLGAQSLIKDMIGGLFILMEDQYNKGDVVKVAGIAGLVEDVTLKRTVLRDLDGIVHSIPNGEITTASNYTKEYSRLHLDVPVAYGEDLDHCIAVINKVGEDMAKDPMWGPKIRSAPQSLGVNNFGDSGIDIKVLGDTKPMMQWEVTREYRRRLKRAFDREGIEIPWPHVKLYQGDQKGQKILCPNCQYSNPGASLFCSQCGAALTQMME
;
A
#
# COMPACT_ATOMS: atom_id res chain seq x y z
N THR A 1 -27.66 -42.24 17.88
CA THR A 1 -27.70 -43.54 18.60
C THR A 1 -29.10 -44.11 18.72
N ALA A 2 -30.18 -43.31 18.70
CA ALA A 2 -31.56 -43.80 18.80
C ALA A 2 -32.16 -44.23 17.46
N ALA A 3 -31.74 -43.64 16.34
CA ALA A 3 -32.28 -43.99 15.00
C ALA A 3 -31.72 -45.32 14.43
N VAL A 4 -30.49 -45.70 14.84
CA VAL A 4 -29.88 -46.99 14.43
C VAL A 4 -30.47 -48.17 15.20
N ALA A 5 -31.00 -47.94 16.42
CA ALA A 5 -31.66 -48.97 17.22
C ALA A 5 -33.03 -49.38 16.67
N ILE A 6 -33.76 -48.45 16.03
CA ILE A 6 -35.14 -48.71 15.55
C ILE A 6 -35.16 -49.57 14.25
N THR A 7 -34.05 -49.53 13.48
CA THR A 7 -33.92 -50.35 12.22
C THR A 7 -33.50 -51.79 12.50
N LEU A 8 -32.91 -52.10 13.69
CA LEU A 8 -32.49 -53.44 14.04
C LEU A 8 -33.56 -54.29 14.72
N GLU A 9 -34.68 -53.73 15.16
CA GLU A 9 -35.79 -54.46 15.80
C GLU A 9 -36.84 -55.04 14.86
N ARG A 10 -36.63 -54.90 13.52
CA ARG A 10 -37.51 -55.53 12.50
C ARG A 10 -36.90 -56.72 11.79
N GLU A 11 -35.81 -57.27 12.26
CA GLU A 11 -35.32 -58.55 11.77
C GLU A 11 -35.97 -59.68 12.53
N GLY A 12 -37.02 -60.25 11.94
CA GLY A 12 -37.50 -61.56 12.31
C GLY A 12 -36.42 -62.63 12.07
N PRO A 13 -36.53 -63.83 12.69
CA PRO A 13 -35.46 -64.81 12.79
C PRO A 13 -35.21 -65.61 11.51
N GLN A 14 -35.06 -65.01 10.36
CA GLN A 14 -34.45 -65.59 9.15
C GLN A 14 -34.28 -64.50 8.14
N GLY A 15 -33.01 -64.12 7.85
CA GLY A 15 -32.62 -63.12 6.82
C GLY A 15 -32.95 -63.63 5.39
N ILE A 16 -34.21 -63.73 5.06
CA ILE A 16 -34.67 -63.93 3.69
C ILE A 16 -34.97 -62.57 3.13
N ILE A 17 -34.06 -62.04 2.30
CA ILE A 17 -34.30 -60.85 1.48
C ILE A 17 -35.48 -61.18 0.58
N THR A 18 -36.67 -60.74 0.95
CA THR A 18 -37.87 -60.91 0.11
C THR A 18 -37.85 -59.91 -1.03
N PRO A 19 -38.34 -60.28 -2.23
CA PRO A 19 -38.44 -59.34 -3.35
C PRO A 19 -39.17 -58.04 -2.99
N GLU A 20 -40.10 -58.09 -2.06
CA GLU A 20 -40.88 -56.93 -1.60
C GLU A 20 -40.05 -55.97 -0.71
N SER A 21 -39.13 -56.49 0.10
CA SER A 21 -38.24 -55.62 0.92
C SER A 21 -37.19 -54.92 0.06
N ILE A 22 -36.79 -55.57 -1.01
CA ILE A 22 -35.89 -54.94 -2.03
C ILE A 22 -36.66 -53.87 -2.80
N ALA A 23 -37.89 -54.13 -3.19
CA ALA A 23 -38.70 -53.19 -3.97
C ALA A 23 -39.06 -51.92 -3.13
N THR A 24 -39.42 -52.10 -1.87
CA THR A 24 -39.70 -50.94 -0.96
C THR A 24 -38.45 -50.13 -0.69
N TRP A 25 -37.28 -50.76 -0.45
CA TRP A 25 -36.02 -50.09 -0.31
C TRP A 25 -35.64 -49.28 -1.57
N PHE A 26 -35.81 -49.88 -2.77
CA PHE A 26 -35.55 -49.19 -4.04
C PHE A 26 -36.53 -48.05 -4.28
N VAL A 27 -37.76 -48.10 -3.85
CA VAL A 27 -38.72 -47.01 -4.00
C VAL A 27 -38.41 -45.85 -3.04
N GLU A 28 -38.05 -46.15 -1.80
CA GLU A 28 -37.78 -45.12 -0.79
C GLU A 28 -36.41 -44.43 -1.01
N HIS A 29 -35.35 -45.23 -1.23
CA HIS A 29 -33.99 -44.68 -1.35
C HIS A 29 -33.61 -44.39 -2.80
N GLY A 30 -34.08 -45.16 -3.75
CA GLY A 30 -33.79 -44.99 -5.18
C GLY A 30 -34.35 -43.70 -5.76
N LEU A 31 -35.55 -43.27 -5.29
CA LEU A 31 -36.16 -42.02 -5.72
C LEU A 31 -35.35 -40.82 -5.19
N LEU A 32 -34.85 -40.89 -3.95
CA LEU A 32 -33.98 -39.87 -3.38
C LEU A 32 -32.63 -39.79 -4.09
N VAL A 33 -32.00 -40.92 -4.39
CA VAL A 33 -30.74 -40.98 -5.16
C VAL A 33 -30.93 -40.37 -6.54
N LEU A 34 -32.03 -40.69 -7.25
CA LEU A 34 -32.36 -40.10 -8.55
C LEU A 34 -32.58 -38.55 -8.41
N ALA A 35 -33.26 -38.12 -7.36
CA ALA A 35 -33.47 -36.70 -7.11
C ALA A 35 -32.13 -35.96 -6.85
N ILE A 36 -31.24 -36.53 -6.04
CA ILE A 36 -29.89 -35.98 -5.79
C ILE A 36 -29.10 -35.90 -7.10
N ALA A 37 -29.09 -36.97 -7.90
CA ALA A 37 -28.41 -36.99 -9.19
C ALA A 37 -29.00 -35.96 -10.18
N ALA A 38 -30.31 -35.83 -10.24
CA ALA A 38 -30.98 -34.83 -11.07
C ALA A 38 -30.63 -33.40 -10.65
N ILE A 39 -30.64 -33.12 -9.35
CA ILE A 39 -30.27 -31.81 -8.80
C ILE A 39 -28.78 -31.52 -9.09
N ALA A 40 -27.90 -32.47 -8.86
CA ALA A 40 -26.47 -32.35 -9.18
C ALA A 40 -26.22 -32.07 -10.66
N TYR A 41 -26.93 -32.77 -11.53
CA TYR A 41 -26.88 -32.54 -12.99
C TYR A 41 -27.42 -31.16 -13.36
N LEU A 42 -28.52 -30.72 -12.75
CA LEU A 42 -29.07 -29.37 -12.97
C LEU A 42 -28.11 -28.28 -12.54
N LEU A 43 -27.49 -28.41 -11.34
CA LEU A 43 -26.47 -27.49 -10.85
C LEU A 43 -25.24 -27.48 -11.76
N TYR A 44 -24.78 -28.61 -12.22
CA TYR A 44 -23.69 -28.70 -13.20
C TYR A 44 -24.04 -28.00 -14.52
N ARG A 45 -25.24 -28.25 -15.06
CA ARG A 45 -25.74 -27.55 -16.23
C ARG A 45 -25.82 -26.03 -16.02
N LEU A 46 -26.32 -25.60 -14.87
CA LEU A 46 -26.39 -24.18 -14.52
C LEU A 46 -24.97 -23.57 -14.47
N ALA A 47 -24.03 -24.26 -13.83
CA ALA A 47 -22.64 -23.81 -13.77
C ALA A 47 -22.02 -23.67 -15.16
N THR A 48 -22.23 -24.67 -16.07
CA THR A 48 -21.68 -24.63 -17.43
C THR A 48 -22.29 -23.52 -18.30
N THR A 49 -23.54 -23.13 -18.06
CA THR A 49 -24.24 -22.11 -18.86
C THR A 49 -23.98 -20.69 -18.32
N VAL A 50 -23.93 -20.52 -17.00
CA VAL A 50 -23.81 -19.19 -16.36
C VAL A 50 -22.35 -18.71 -16.28
N THR A 51 -21.39 -19.61 -15.97
CA THR A 51 -19.99 -19.24 -15.77
C THR A 51 -19.37 -18.51 -16.97
N PRO A 52 -19.51 -18.93 -18.23
CA PRO A 52 -18.93 -18.21 -19.37
C PRO A 52 -19.47 -16.80 -19.53
N GLY A 53 -20.78 -16.61 -19.29
CA GLY A 53 -21.43 -15.30 -19.37
C GLY A 53 -20.93 -14.32 -18.32
N LEU A 54 -20.74 -14.78 -17.08
CA LEU A 54 -20.20 -13.96 -15.98
C LEU A 54 -18.73 -13.58 -16.24
N VAL A 55 -17.90 -14.55 -16.65
CA VAL A 55 -16.49 -14.31 -16.98
C VAL A 55 -16.37 -13.31 -18.14
N GLN A 56 -17.19 -13.47 -19.17
CA GLN A 56 -17.19 -12.56 -20.32
C GLN A 56 -17.56 -11.13 -19.93
N ARG A 57 -18.59 -10.95 -19.10
CA ARG A 57 -18.99 -9.61 -18.60
C ARG A 57 -17.90 -8.94 -17.78
N SER A 58 -17.20 -9.69 -16.93
CA SER A 58 -16.12 -9.18 -16.08
C SER A 58 -14.89 -8.74 -16.85
N ILE A 59 -14.64 -9.32 -18.04
CA ILE A 59 -13.43 -9.07 -18.82
C ILE A 59 -13.70 -8.13 -20.02
N ALA A 60 -14.94 -8.06 -20.53
CA ALA A 60 -15.31 -7.35 -21.76
C ALA A 60 -15.05 -5.83 -21.74
N SER A 61 -14.87 -5.21 -20.56
CA SER A 61 -14.67 -3.77 -20.43
C SER A 61 -13.29 -3.26 -20.89
N ARG A 62 -12.34 -4.13 -21.24
CA ARG A 62 -10.90 -3.77 -21.41
C ARG A 62 -10.32 -3.82 -22.83
N GLY A 63 -11.08 -4.11 -23.90
CA GLY A 63 -10.48 -4.33 -25.23
C GLY A 63 -11.14 -3.60 -26.39
N ARG A 64 -10.49 -2.57 -26.96
CA ARG A 64 -10.80 -2.00 -28.27
C ARG A 64 -9.79 -2.52 -29.32
N GLY A 65 -10.19 -3.51 -30.16
CA GLY A 65 -9.38 -4.02 -31.26
C GLY A 65 -9.66 -5.50 -31.58
N ARG A 66 -9.45 -5.93 -32.84
CA ARG A 66 -9.73 -7.30 -33.30
C ARG A 66 -8.84 -8.34 -32.61
N LYS A 67 -7.52 -8.08 -32.51
CA LYS A 67 -6.56 -8.96 -31.81
C LYS A 67 -6.89 -9.06 -30.30
N ALA A 68 -7.26 -7.96 -29.67
CA ALA A 68 -7.64 -7.94 -28.27
C ALA A 68 -8.92 -8.79 -27.99
N ARG A 69 -9.84 -8.87 -28.95
CA ARG A 69 -11.04 -9.73 -28.83
C ARG A 69 -10.72 -11.22 -28.94
N GLU A 70 -9.79 -11.63 -29.79
CA GLU A 70 -9.37 -13.03 -29.93
C GLU A 70 -8.61 -13.51 -28.68
N ASP A 71 -7.70 -12.71 -28.16
CA ASP A 71 -7.00 -12.99 -26.89
C ASP A 71 -7.96 -13.03 -25.71
N LEU A 72 -8.96 -12.15 -25.71
CA LEU A 72 -10.02 -12.13 -24.71
C LEU A 72 -10.85 -13.42 -24.74
N ALA A 73 -11.25 -13.87 -25.93
CA ALA A 73 -12.05 -15.08 -26.09
C ALA A 73 -11.30 -16.32 -25.56
N ARG A 74 -10.01 -16.45 -25.85
CA ARG A 74 -9.16 -17.53 -25.31
C ARG A 74 -9.06 -17.48 -23.79
N ARG A 75 -8.87 -16.30 -23.21
CA ARG A 75 -8.82 -16.13 -21.74
C ARG A 75 -10.15 -16.46 -21.08
N VAL A 76 -11.27 -16.03 -21.67
CA VAL A 76 -12.62 -16.38 -21.18
C VAL A 76 -12.83 -17.89 -21.22
N GLN A 77 -12.45 -18.55 -22.31
CA GLN A 77 -12.60 -20.00 -22.44
C GLN A 77 -11.77 -20.76 -21.40
N THR A 78 -10.51 -20.39 -21.19
CA THR A 78 -9.64 -21.04 -20.22
C THR A 78 -10.14 -20.83 -18.78
N LEU A 79 -10.49 -19.57 -18.42
CA LEU A 79 -10.97 -19.26 -17.07
C LEU A 79 -12.34 -19.87 -16.78
N SER A 80 -13.27 -19.82 -17.73
CA SER A 80 -14.59 -20.45 -17.56
C SER A 80 -14.47 -21.96 -17.46
N GLY A 81 -13.61 -22.58 -18.27
CA GLY A 81 -13.33 -24.01 -18.19
C GLY A 81 -12.78 -24.42 -16.82
N ALA A 82 -11.78 -23.72 -16.32
CA ALA A 82 -11.21 -23.97 -14.99
C ALA A 82 -12.25 -23.83 -13.87
N LEU A 83 -13.02 -22.74 -13.87
CA LEU A 83 -14.07 -22.52 -12.87
C LEU A 83 -15.17 -23.59 -12.95
N THR A 84 -15.61 -23.95 -14.15
CA THR A 84 -16.62 -25.02 -14.36
C THR A 84 -16.10 -26.34 -13.83
N THR A 85 -14.83 -26.67 -14.05
CA THR A 85 -14.23 -27.91 -13.53
C THR A 85 -14.22 -27.93 -12.01
N VAL A 86 -13.85 -26.81 -11.36
CA VAL A 86 -13.90 -26.70 -9.89
C VAL A 86 -15.32 -26.90 -9.36
N PHE A 87 -16.32 -26.24 -9.97
CA PHE A 87 -17.72 -26.42 -9.56
C PHE A 87 -18.18 -27.88 -9.81
N ALA A 88 -17.81 -28.49 -10.92
CA ALA A 88 -18.14 -29.89 -11.21
C ALA A 88 -17.59 -30.85 -10.14
N VAL A 89 -16.32 -30.65 -9.74
CA VAL A 89 -15.69 -31.47 -8.69
C VAL A 89 -16.41 -31.31 -7.35
N VAL A 90 -16.71 -30.08 -6.96
CA VAL A 90 -17.42 -29.80 -5.68
C VAL A 90 -18.82 -30.40 -5.69
N ILE A 91 -19.57 -30.23 -6.77
CA ILE A 91 -20.91 -30.80 -6.92
C ILE A 91 -20.85 -32.34 -6.89
N ALA A 92 -19.86 -32.93 -7.59
CA ALA A 92 -19.70 -34.39 -7.62
C ALA A 92 -19.37 -35.00 -6.25
N ILE A 93 -18.48 -34.32 -5.49
CA ILE A 93 -18.12 -34.74 -4.12
C ILE A 93 -19.34 -34.62 -3.19
N ALA A 94 -20.07 -33.50 -3.24
CA ALA A 94 -21.24 -33.28 -2.40
C ALA A 94 -22.36 -34.32 -2.74
N ALA A 95 -22.67 -34.51 -4.01
CA ALA A 95 -23.65 -35.49 -4.43
C ALA A 95 -23.20 -36.92 -4.08
N GLY A 96 -21.93 -37.25 -4.24
CA GLY A 96 -21.38 -38.55 -3.84
C GLY A 96 -21.56 -38.84 -2.34
N PHE A 97 -21.28 -37.86 -1.47
CA PHE A 97 -21.51 -38.02 -0.03
C PHE A 97 -23.02 -38.22 0.29
N MET A 98 -23.88 -37.41 -0.32
CA MET A 98 -25.33 -37.55 -0.13
C MET A 98 -25.83 -38.92 -0.55
N ILE A 99 -25.39 -39.44 -1.74
CA ILE A 99 -25.75 -40.77 -2.22
C ILE A 99 -25.23 -41.86 -1.30
N LEU A 100 -23.95 -41.77 -0.86
CA LEU A 100 -23.36 -42.73 0.09
C LEU A 100 -24.15 -42.81 1.41
N THR A 101 -24.56 -41.65 1.92
CA THR A 101 -25.38 -41.58 3.15
C THR A 101 -26.73 -42.27 2.95
N GLU A 102 -27.35 -42.05 1.78
CA GLU A 102 -28.69 -42.62 1.45
C GLU A 102 -28.66 -44.13 1.33
N ILE A 103 -27.58 -44.71 0.80
CA ILE A 103 -27.39 -46.18 0.72
C ILE A 103 -26.88 -46.78 2.04
N GLY A 104 -26.83 -46.00 3.15
CA GLY A 104 -26.49 -46.47 4.48
C GLY A 104 -24.99 -46.54 4.81
N VAL A 105 -24.12 -46.01 3.94
CA VAL A 105 -22.69 -45.93 4.20
C VAL A 105 -22.39 -44.86 5.21
N ASN A 106 -21.62 -45.18 6.27
CA ASN A 106 -21.18 -44.18 7.22
C ASN A 106 -20.12 -43.25 6.61
N VAL A 107 -20.52 -42.03 6.24
CA VAL A 107 -19.65 -41.01 5.65
C VAL A 107 -18.88 -40.18 6.66
N THR A 108 -19.09 -40.42 7.96
CA THR A 108 -18.42 -39.63 9.04
C THR A 108 -16.89 -39.59 8.90
N PRO A 109 -16.19 -40.72 8.65
CA PRO A 109 -14.74 -40.69 8.43
C PRO A 109 -14.32 -39.90 7.19
N LEU A 110 -15.14 -40.02 6.11
CA LEU A 110 -14.89 -39.27 4.88
C LEU A 110 -15.08 -37.76 5.04
N LEU A 111 -16.11 -37.36 5.81
CA LEU A 111 -16.34 -35.95 6.14
C LEU A 111 -15.21 -35.39 7.02
N ALA A 112 -14.67 -36.21 7.96
CA ALA A 112 -13.52 -35.78 8.77
C ALA A 112 -12.28 -35.52 7.90
N THR A 113 -11.96 -36.43 6.97
CA THR A 113 -10.84 -36.24 6.04
C THR A 113 -11.07 -35.09 5.06
N ALA A 114 -12.28 -34.92 4.54
CA ALA A 114 -12.65 -33.79 3.70
C ALA A 114 -12.55 -32.45 4.47
N GLY A 115 -12.86 -32.45 5.77
CA GLY A 115 -12.67 -31.30 6.66
C GLY A 115 -11.22 -30.87 6.75
N VAL A 116 -10.30 -31.81 6.97
CA VAL A 116 -8.85 -31.52 7.00
C VAL A 116 -8.37 -31.00 5.63
N ALA A 117 -8.82 -31.62 4.53
CA ALA A 117 -8.51 -31.13 3.19
C ALA A 117 -9.07 -29.72 2.95
N GLY A 118 -10.28 -29.44 3.46
CA GLY A 118 -10.90 -28.11 3.39
C GLY A 118 -10.08 -27.04 4.12
N ILE A 119 -9.54 -27.34 5.30
CA ILE A 119 -8.63 -26.44 6.03
C ILE A 119 -7.38 -26.16 5.20
N ALA A 120 -6.76 -27.19 4.61
CA ALA A 120 -5.57 -27.02 3.78
C ALA A 120 -5.83 -26.11 2.56
N VAL A 121 -6.96 -26.31 1.87
CA VAL A 121 -7.40 -25.45 0.76
C VAL A 121 -7.70 -24.03 1.25
N GLY A 122 -8.35 -23.88 2.41
CA GLY A 122 -8.64 -22.57 3.03
C GLY A 122 -7.38 -21.77 3.34
N LEU A 123 -6.38 -22.42 3.95
CA LEU A 123 -5.08 -21.79 4.21
C LEU A 123 -4.36 -21.42 2.90
N GLY A 124 -4.44 -22.27 1.86
CA GLY A 124 -3.90 -21.95 0.53
C GLY A 124 -4.61 -20.79 -0.18
N ALA A 125 -5.89 -20.56 0.12
CA ALA A 125 -6.68 -19.44 -0.44
C ALA A 125 -6.71 -18.18 0.44
N GLN A 126 -6.08 -18.18 1.59
CA GLN A 126 -6.13 -17.11 2.60
C GLN A 126 -5.75 -15.73 2.02
N SER A 127 -4.68 -15.67 1.22
CA SER A 127 -4.23 -14.41 0.60
C SER A 127 -5.28 -13.86 -0.36
N LEU A 128 -5.92 -14.72 -1.16
CA LEU A 128 -6.96 -14.30 -2.09
C LEU A 128 -8.17 -13.71 -1.35
N ILE A 129 -8.59 -14.34 -0.26
CA ILE A 129 -9.70 -13.85 0.57
C ILE A 129 -9.34 -12.52 1.20
N LYS A 130 -8.11 -12.39 1.75
CA LYS A 130 -7.59 -11.15 2.33
C LYS A 130 -7.57 -10.01 1.30
N ASP A 131 -7.13 -10.28 0.06
CA ASP A 131 -7.12 -9.30 -1.02
C ASP A 131 -8.53 -8.81 -1.35
N MET A 132 -9.48 -9.73 -1.47
CA MET A 132 -10.87 -9.40 -1.83
C MET A 132 -11.57 -8.59 -0.74
N ILE A 133 -11.40 -8.97 0.53
CA ILE A 133 -11.95 -8.25 1.67
C ILE A 133 -11.30 -6.87 1.76
N GLY A 134 -9.98 -6.75 1.65
CA GLY A 134 -9.27 -5.48 1.63
C GLY A 134 -9.76 -4.56 0.52
N GLY A 135 -9.90 -5.09 -0.70
CA GLY A 135 -10.43 -4.32 -1.83
C GLY A 135 -11.89 -3.88 -1.65
N LEU A 136 -12.70 -4.72 -1.04
CA LEU A 136 -14.09 -4.38 -0.72
C LEU A 136 -14.15 -3.17 0.24
N PHE A 137 -13.36 -3.18 1.32
CA PHE A 137 -13.32 -2.06 2.26
C PHE A 137 -12.73 -0.79 1.64
N ILE A 138 -11.67 -0.88 0.84
CA ILE A 138 -11.12 0.28 0.11
C ILE A 138 -12.21 0.97 -0.72
N LEU A 139 -13.02 0.19 -1.44
CA LEU A 139 -14.09 0.72 -2.29
C LEU A 139 -15.32 1.19 -1.49
N MET A 140 -15.72 0.47 -0.44
CA MET A 140 -16.89 0.83 0.38
C MET A 140 -16.67 2.07 1.23
N GLU A 141 -15.45 2.24 1.77
CA GLU A 141 -15.08 3.38 2.61
C GLU A 141 -14.56 4.56 1.78
N ASP A 142 -14.50 4.42 0.46
CA ASP A 142 -13.98 5.46 -0.43
C ASP A 142 -12.61 5.99 0.01
N GLN A 143 -11.68 5.08 0.37
CA GLN A 143 -10.38 5.48 0.89
C GLN A 143 -9.57 6.23 -0.17
N TYR A 144 -9.61 5.76 -1.41
CA TYR A 144 -9.03 6.42 -2.59
C TYR A 144 -9.67 5.90 -3.87
N ASN A 145 -9.57 6.69 -4.93
CA ASN A 145 -10.14 6.42 -6.24
C ASN A 145 -9.10 6.51 -7.36
N LYS A 146 -9.50 6.04 -8.54
CA LYS A 146 -8.72 6.26 -9.75
C LYS A 146 -8.52 7.75 -9.98
N GLY A 147 -7.26 8.18 -10.15
CA GLY A 147 -6.85 9.56 -10.32
C GLY A 147 -6.31 10.22 -9.06
N ASP A 148 -6.45 9.60 -7.89
CA ASP A 148 -5.80 10.07 -6.67
C ASP A 148 -4.31 9.72 -6.67
N VAL A 149 -3.52 10.50 -5.96
CA VAL A 149 -2.14 10.14 -5.62
C VAL A 149 -2.11 9.63 -4.18
N VAL A 150 -1.67 8.39 -4.04
CA VAL A 150 -1.66 7.71 -2.74
C VAL A 150 -0.30 7.07 -2.47
N LYS A 151 -0.05 6.80 -1.18
CA LYS A 151 1.04 5.92 -0.75
C LYS A 151 0.43 4.72 -0.04
N VAL A 152 0.62 3.54 -0.61
CA VAL A 152 0.14 2.25 -0.08
C VAL A 152 1.25 1.22 -0.19
N ALA A 153 1.36 0.33 0.78
CA ALA A 153 2.42 -0.69 0.86
C ALA A 153 3.85 -0.11 0.63
N GLY A 154 4.10 1.13 1.11
CA GLY A 154 5.38 1.82 0.96
C GLY A 154 5.60 2.51 -0.40
N ILE A 155 4.75 2.30 -1.40
CA ILE A 155 4.86 2.84 -2.76
C ILE A 155 3.92 4.02 -2.92
N ALA A 156 4.43 5.14 -3.43
CA ALA A 156 3.64 6.33 -3.76
C ALA A 156 3.44 6.44 -5.27
N GLY A 157 2.22 6.76 -5.71
CA GLY A 157 1.93 6.92 -7.13
C GLY A 157 0.49 7.34 -7.41
N LEU A 158 0.23 7.63 -8.69
CA LEU A 158 -1.10 7.90 -9.22
C LEU A 158 -1.88 6.60 -9.34
N VAL A 159 -3.07 6.54 -8.81
CA VAL A 159 -3.97 5.39 -8.92
C VAL A 159 -4.51 5.30 -10.34
N GLU A 160 -4.13 4.26 -11.08
CA GLU A 160 -4.65 3.99 -12.43
C GLU A 160 -5.89 3.10 -12.42
N ASP A 161 -5.95 2.14 -11.50
CA ASP A 161 -7.06 1.18 -11.40
C ASP A 161 -7.16 0.64 -9.97
N VAL A 162 -8.40 0.44 -9.51
CA VAL A 162 -8.70 -0.23 -8.24
C VAL A 162 -9.69 -1.34 -8.52
N THR A 163 -9.35 -2.55 -8.14
CA THR A 163 -10.21 -3.73 -8.25
C THR A 163 -10.39 -4.37 -6.89
N LEU A 164 -11.29 -5.34 -6.76
CA LEU A 164 -11.44 -6.09 -5.50
C LEU A 164 -10.16 -6.81 -5.06
N LYS A 165 -9.30 -7.21 -6.01
CA LYS A 165 -8.09 -8.00 -5.69
C LYS A 165 -6.84 -7.15 -5.55
N ARG A 166 -6.72 -6.07 -6.33
CA ARG A 166 -5.48 -5.28 -6.42
C ARG A 166 -5.74 -3.81 -6.72
N THR A 167 -4.83 -2.98 -6.29
CA THR A 167 -4.67 -1.57 -6.67
C THR A 167 -3.49 -1.44 -7.63
N VAL A 168 -3.64 -0.65 -8.68
CA VAL A 168 -2.60 -0.36 -9.67
C VAL A 168 -2.18 1.10 -9.55
N LEU A 169 -0.90 1.33 -9.27
CA LEU A 169 -0.30 2.66 -9.17
C LEU A 169 0.73 2.86 -10.27
N ARG A 170 0.90 4.12 -10.69
CA ARG A 170 2.05 4.55 -11.48
C ARG A 170 2.82 5.61 -10.70
N ASP A 171 4.11 5.38 -10.52
CA ASP A 171 5.01 6.33 -9.86
C ASP A 171 5.49 7.44 -10.81
N LEU A 172 6.34 8.34 -10.28
CA LEU A 172 6.89 9.45 -11.05
C LEU A 172 7.89 9.01 -12.14
N ASP A 173 8.49 7.82 -11.99
CA ASP A 173 9.41 7.23 -12.97
C ASP A 173 8.65 6.50 -14.10
N GLY A 174 7.30 6.47 -14.01
CA GLY A 174 6.43 5.80 -14.98
C GLY A 174 6.27 4.31 -14.76
N ILE A 175 6.80 3.75 -13.67
CA ILE A 175 6.71 2.33 -13.33
C ILE A 175 5.30 2.02 -12.84
N VAL A 176 4.72 0.93 -13.34
CA VAL A 176 3.41 0.45 -12.93
C VAL A 176 3.56 -0.61 -11.84
N HIS A 177 3.02 -0.31 -10.67
CA HIS A 177 3.00 -1.21 -9.52
C HIS A 177 1.62 -1.84 -9.38
N SER A 178 1.57 -3.16 -9.29
CA SER A 178 0.35 -3.93 -9.05
C SER A 178 0.40 -4.50 -7.64
N ILE A 179 -0.34 -3.92 -6.72
CA ILE A 179 -0.28 -4.20 -5.29
C ILE A 179 -1.53 -4.99 -4.90
N PRO A 180 -1.40 -6.23 -4.36
CA PRO A 180 -2.53 -6.96 -3.77
C PRO A 180 -3.16 -6.15 -2.64
N ASN A 181 -4.49 -6.04 -2.62
CA ASN A 181 -5.16 -5.20 -1.62
C ASN A 181 -4.97 -5.72 -0.19
N GLY A 182 -4.75 -7.02 -0.01
CA GLY A 182 -4.44 -7.63 1.28
C GLY A 182 -3.08 -7.22 1.88
N GLU A 183 -2.17 -6.64 1.07
CA GLU A 183 -0.89 -6.10 1.53
C GLU A 183 -1.02 -4.64 2.01
N ILE A 184 -2.15 -3.99 1.71
CA ILE A 184 -2.40 -2.59 2.07
C ILE A 184 -2.91 -2.54 3.50
N THR A 185 -2.02 -2.25 4.44
CA THR A 185 -2.35 -2.06 5.87
C THR A 185 -2.63 -0.60 6.21
N THR A 186 -2.02 0.31 5.47
CA THR A 186 -2.19 1.76 5.62
C THR A 186 -2.29 2.39 4.25
N ALA A 187 -3.29 3.23 4.04
CA ALA A 187 -3.45 4.05 2.85
C ALA A 187 -3.32 5.53 3.21
N SER A 188 -2.36 6.23 2.61
CA SER A 188 -2.22 7.69 2.73
C SER A 188 -2.64 8.33 1.42
N ASN A 189 -3.70 9.11 1.41
CA ASN A 189 -4.19 9.81 0.23
C ASN A 189 -3.72 11.29 0.28
N TYR A 190 -2.93 11.70 -0.72
CA TYR A 190 -2.38 13.06 -0.82
C TYR A 190 -3.32 14.04 -1.52
N THR A 191 -4.43 13.57 -2.07
CA THR A 191 -5.30 14.35 -2.96
C THR A 191 -6.78 14.30 -2.61
N LYS A 192 -7.15 13.59 -1.53
CA LYS A 192 -8.55 13.51 -1.09
C LYS A 192 -9.01 14.86 -0.55
N GLU A 193 -10.09 15.41 -1.10
CA GLU A 193 -10.74 16.69 -0.75
C GLU A 193 -9.87 17.93 -0.95
N TYR A 194 -8.65 17.97 -0.44
CA TYR A 194 -7.67 19.01 -0.64
C TYR A 194 -6.26 18.44 -0.59
N SER A 195 -5.31 19.22 -1.06
CA SER A 195 -3.89 18.88 -0.95
C SER A 195 -3.14 19.99 -0.22
N ARG A 196 -2.03 19.67 0.41
CA ARG A 196 -1.27 20.64 1.20
C ARG A 196 0.10 20.90 0.59
N LEU A 197 0.42 22.18 0.39
CA LEU A 197 1.78 22.66 0.26
C LEU A 197 2.39 22.61 1.66
N HIS A 198 3.51 21.91 1.80
CA HIS A 198 4.26 21.75 3.03
C HIS A 198 5.75 21.80 2.69
N LEU A 199 6.43 22.80 3.20
CA LEU A 199 7.87 22.94 2.97
C LEU A 199 8.55 23.64 4.14
N ASP A 200 9.84 23.39 4.27
CA ASP A 200 10.75 24.11 5.12
C ASP A 200 11.54 25.11 4.25
N VAL A 201 11.60 26.35 4.72
CA VAL A 201 12.31 27.45 4.06
C VAL A 201 13.52 27.79 4.93
N PRO A 202 14.75 27.42 4.49
CA PRO A 202 15.95 27.73 5.23
C PRO A 202 16.34 29.20 5.06
N VAL A 203 16.70 29.88 6.15
CA VAL A 203 17.27 31.24 6.20
C VAL A 203 18.57 31.21 7.00
N ALA A 204 19.52 32.14 6.69
CA ALA A 204 20.79 32.18 7.40
C ALA A 204 20.62 32.60 8.87
N TYR A 205 21.54 32.15 9.73
CA TYR A 205 21.50 32.47 11.17
C TYR A 205 21.59 33.98 11.50
N GLY A 206 22.14 34.79 10.60
CA GLY A 206 22.26 36.22 10.77
C GLY A 206 21.02 37.04 10.41
N GLU A 207 19.98 36.39 9.86
CA GLU A 207 18.78 37.05 9.35
C GLU A 207 17.80 37.43 10.49
N ASP A 208 17.06 38.51 10.27
CA ASP A 208 15.91 38.87 11.11
C ASP A 208 14.74 37.95 10.75
N LEU A 209 14.38 37.07 11.69
CA LEU A 209 13.34 36.04 11.49
C LEU A 209 11.95 36.64 11.29
N ASP A 210 11.63 37.76 11.96
CA ASP A 210 10.33 38.43 11.85
C ASP A 210 10.19 39.03 10.45
N HIS A 211 11.26 39.66 9.94
CA HIS A 211 11.31 40.11 8.55
C HIS A 211 11.19 38.98 7.54
N CYS A 212 11.92 37.88 7.73
CA CYS A 212 11.84 36.71 6.87
C CYS A 212 10.42 36.15 6.82
N ILE A 213 9.77 36.00 7.99
CA ILE A 213 8.38 35.51 8.10
C ILE A 213 7.41 36.46 7.39
N ALA A 214 7.59 37.77 7.54
CA ALA A 214 6.75 38.76 6.86
C ALA A 214 6.85 38.64 5.32
N VAL A 215 8.06 38.49 4.80
CA VAL A 215 8.30 38.29 3.35
C VAL A 215 7.71 36.98 2.85
N ILE A 216 7.89 35.89 3.59
CA ILE A 216 7.32 34.56 3.27
C ILE A 216 5.80 34.66 3.17
N ASN A 217 5.15 35.27 4.16
CA ASN A 217 3.69 35.42 4.19
C ASN A 217 3.18 36.30 3.06
N LYS A 218 3.84 37.42 2.78
CA LYS A 218 3.52 38.33 1.69
C LYS A 218 3.57 37.62 0.33
N VAL A 219 4.58 36.83 0.06
CA VAL A 219 4.68 36.06 -1.19
C VAL A 219 3.52 35.06 -1.31
N GLY A 220 3.09 34.42 -0.22
CA GLY A 220 1.95 33.53 -0.18
C GLY A 220 0.63 34.25 -0.48
N GLU A 221 0.41 35.41 0.14
CA GLU A 221 -0.78 36.24 -0.10
C GLU A 221 -0.85 36.77 -1.52
N ASP A 222 0.27 37.28 -2.05
CA ASP A 222 0.36 37.78 -3.41
C ASP A 222 0.08 36.68 -4.42
N MET A 223 0.54 35.46 -4.14
CA MET A 223 0.26 34.31 -5.00
C MET A 223 -1.20 33.86 -4.92
N ALA A 224 -1.84 33.96 -3.77
CA ALA A 224 -3.26 33.64 -3.61
C ALA A 224 -4.19 34.65 -4.30
N LYS A 225 -3.73 35.90 -4.50
CA LYS A 225 -4.46 36.96 -5.23
C LYS A 225 -4.19 36.92 -6.75
N ASP A 226 -3.23 36.13 -7.20
CA ASP A 226 -2.84 36.04 -8.61
C ASP A 226 -3.95 35.39 -9.46
N PRO A 227 -4.35 35.96 -10.60
CA PRO A 227 -5.41 35.41 -11.44
C PRO A 227 -5.17 33.97 -11.95
N MET A 228 -3.90 33.57 -12.15
CA MET A 228 -3.52 32.24 -12.63
C MET A 228 -3.40 31.23 -11.47
N TRP A 229 -2.87 31.66 -10.33
CA TRP A 229 -2.52 30.76 -9.21
C TRP A 229 -3.57 30.74 -8.11
N GLY A 230 -4.23 31.86 -7.84
CA GLY A 230 -5.28 31.96 -6.82
C GLY A 230 -6.36 30.90 -6.94
N PRO A 231 -6.89 30.59 -8.15
CA PRO A 231 -7.89 29.54 -8.32
C PRO A 231 -7.44 28.14 -7.91
N LYS A 232 -6.12 27.87 -7.81
CA LYS A 232 -5.53 26.58 -7.39
C LYS A 232 -5.28 26.51 -5.89
N ILE A 233 -5.29 27.65 -5.19
CA ILE A 233 -5.00 27.80 -3.77
C ILE A 233 -6.31 27.86 -2.99
N ARG A 234 -6.44 27.10 -1.91
CA ARG A 234 -7.58 27.17 -0.96
C ARG A 234 -7.26 28.09 0.22
N SER A 235 -6.04 27.96 0.75
CA SER A 235 -5.50 28.80 1.82
C SER A 235 -4.11 29.25 1.42
N ALA A 236 -3.85 30.56 1.51
CA ALA A 236 -2.57 31.13 1.14
C ALA A 236 -1.43 30.45 1.93
N PRO A 237 -0.29 30.15 1.29
CA PRO A 237 0.89 29.68 2.00
C PRO A 237 1.33 30.67 3.06
N GLN A 238 1.43 30.23 4.32
CA GLN A 238 1.84 31.05 5.45
C GLN A 238 2.84 30.31 6.33
N SER A 239 3.71 31.06 6.96
CA SER A 239 4.64 30.54 7.96
C SER A 239 3.91 30.16 9.25
N LEU A 240 4.26 28.99 9.80
CA LEU A 240 3.92 28.57 11.16
C LEU A 240 4.96 29.04 12.20
N GLY A 241 6.07 29.63 11.75
CA GLY A 241 7.20 29.99 12.59
C GLY A 241 8.42 29.10 12.36
N VAL A 242 9.41 29.26 13.25
CA VAL A 242 10.64 28.48 13.25
C VAL A 242 10.32 27.02 13.55
N ASN A 243 10.77 26.13 12.69
CA ASN A 243 10.57 24.69 12.81
C ASN A 243 11.79 23.97 13.40
N ASN A 244 12.98 24.37 12.96
CA ASN A 244 14.22 23.70 13.35
C ASN A 244 15.43 24.64 13.21
N PHE A 245 16.47 24.36 14.01
CA PHE A 245 17.80 24.94 13.85
C PHE A 245 18.68 23.92 13.15
N GLY A 246 18.89 24.11 11.84
CA GLY A 246 19.70 23.21 11.01
C GLY A 246 21.20 23.49 11.13
N ASP A 247 22.01 22.67 10.47
CA ASP A 247 23.48 22.78 10.55
C ASP A 247 24.02 24.09 9.98
N SER A 248 23.32 24.70 9.02
CA SER A 248 23.80 25.90 8.31
C SER A 248 22.80 27.05 8.34
N GLY A 249 21.58 26.86 8.83
CA GLY A 249 20.54 27.87 8.83
C GLY A 249 19.34 27.48 9.70
N ILE A 250 18.35 28.34 9.74
CA ILE A 250 17.11 28.17 10.50
C ILE A 250 16.00 27.83 9.53
N ASP A 251 15.28 26.74 9.79
CA ASP A 251 14.18 26.30 8.96
C ASP A 251 12.86 26.91 9.42
N ILE A 252 12.20 27.66 8.55
CA ILE A 252 10.87 28.23 8.78
C ILE A 252 9.84 27.33 8.11
N LYS A 253 8.89 26.80 8.90
CA LYS A 253 7.80 25.94 8.40
C LYS A 253 6.76 26.77 7.67
N VAL A 254 6.41 26.35 6.44
CA VAL A 254 5.36 26.97 5.63
C VAL A 254 4.32 25.95 5.24
N LEU A 255 3.06 26.27 5.48
CA LEU A 255 1.90 25.48 5.05
C LEU A 255 0.95 26.32 4.23
N GLY A 256 0.26 25.66 3.28
CA GLY A 256 -0.83 26.23 2.52
C GLY A 256 -1.69 25.13 1.93
N ASP A 257 -3.00 25.34 1.83
CA ASP A 257 -3.89 24.34 1.25
C ASP A 257 -4.19 24.67 -0.21
N THR A 258 -4.23 23.64 -1.04
CA THR A 258 -4.47 23.74 -2.48
C THR A 258 -5.64 22.85 -2.88
N LYS A 259 -6.16 23.05 -4.08
CA LYS A 259 -7.03 22.05 -4.70
C LYS A 259 -6.29 20.73 -4.89
N PRO A 260 -6.99 19.60 -4.92
CA PRO A 260 -6.40 18.30 -5.20
C PRO A 260 -5.47 18.33 -6.42
N MET A 261 -4.34 17.66 -6.35
CA MET A 261 -3.32 17.57 -7.40
C MET A 261 -2.50 18.84 -7.66
N MET A 262 -2.88 20.01 -7.12
CA MET A 262 -2.21 21.28 -7.40
C MET A 262 -1.03 21.57 -6.46
N GLN A 263 -0.86 20.84 -5.38
CA GLN A 263 0.18 21.09 -4.37
C GLN A 263 1.59 21.13 -4.94
N TRP A 264 1.93 20.27 -5.87
CA TRP A 264 3.29 20.23 -6.45
C TRP A 264 3.56 21.42 -7.37
N GLU A 265 2.58 21.78 -8.19
CA GLU A 265 2.68 22.91 -9.11
C GLU A 265 2.75 24.23 -8.34
N VAL A 266 1.86 24.41 -7.38
CA VAL A 266 1.83 25.59 -6.49
C VAL A 266 3.13 25.69 -5.68
N THR A 267 3.64 24.58 -5.13
CA THR A 267 4.89 24.58 -4.37
C THR A 267 6.09 24.99 -5.23
N ARG A 268 6.19 24.52 -6.47
CA ARG A 268 7.28 24.91 -7.38
C ARG A 268 7.24 26.41 -7.70
N GLU A 269 6.07 26.95 -7.98
CA GLU A 269 5.91 28.38 -8.25
C GLU A 269 6.17 29.22 -6.99
N TYR A 270 5.66 28.77 -5.86
CA TYR A 270 5.90 29.47 -4.58
C TYR A 270 7.39 29.56 -4.27
N ARG A 271 8.15 28.48 -4.39
CA ARG A 271 9.62 28.48 -4.22
C ARG A 271 10.30 29.45 -5.17
N ARG A 272 9.85 29.50 -6.43
CA ARG A 272 10.40 30.43 -7.43
C ARG A 272 10.14 31.91 -7.08
N ARG A 273 8.94 32.22 -6.60
CA ARG A 273 8.60 33.57 -6.15
C ARG A 273 9.34 33.95 -4.87
N LEU A 274 9.43 33.01 -3.94
CA LEU A 274 10.14 33.20 -2.68
C LEU A 274 11.62 33.51 -2.92
N LYS A 275 12.31 32.74 -3.79
CA LYS A 275 13.70 33.04 -4.15
C LYS A 275 13.88 34.46 -4.67
N ARG A 276 12.98 34.93 -5.56
CA ARG A 276 13.01 36.31 -6.08
C ARG A 276 12.72 37.37 -5.02
N ALA A 277 11.86 37.06 -4.06
CA ALA A 277 11.57 37.97 -2.95
C ALA A 277 12.77 38.08 -2.02
N PHE A 278 13.40 36.97 -1.67
CA PHE A 278 14.60 36.93 -0.85
C PHE A 278 15.75 37.71 -1.48
N ASP A 279 15.97 37.54 -2.81
CA ASP A 279 17.01 38.30 -3.53
C ASP A 279 16.75 39.84 -3.49
N ARG A 280 15.49 40.28 -3.51
CA ARG A 280 15.13 41.69 -3.45
C ARG A 280 15.25 42.29 -2.07
N GLU A 281 14.91 41.52 -1.04
CA GLU A 281 14.92 41.92 0.37
C GLU A 281 16.30 41.71 1.04
N GLY A 282 17.26 41.10 0.30
CA GLY A 282 18.59 40.81 0.81
C GLY A 282 18.66 39.66 1.79
N ILE A 283 17.62 38.81 1.85
CA ILE A 283 17.56 37.63 2.74
C ILE A 283 18.44 36.53 2.19
N GLU A 284 19.39 36.05 2.97
CA GLU A 284 20.32 35.00 2.55
C GLU A 284 19.75 33.61 2.76
N ILE A 285 19.78 32.81 1.68
CA ILE A 285 19.55 31.37 1.76
C ILE A 285 20.89 30.73 2.14
N PRO A 286 20.95 29.99 3.26
CA PRO A 286 22.24 29.59 3.84
C PRO A 286 23.03 28.65 2.91
N TRP A 287 24.30 28.93 2.77
CA TRP A 287 25.30 28.02 2.22
C TRP A 287 25.72 27.01 3.29
N PRO A 288 26.24 25.84 2.93
CA PRO A 288 26.84 24.95 3.90
C PRO A 288 27.96 25.64 4.66
N HIS A 289 27.82 25.79 5.97
CA HIS A 289 28.82 26.41 6.84
C HIS A 289 29.62 25.33 7.55
N VAL A 290 30.96 25.45 7.54
CA VAL A 290 31.87 24.61 8.31
C VAL A 290 32.69 25.52 9.23
N LYS A 291 32.55 25.37 10.54
CA LYS A 291 33.40 26.06 11.49
C LYS A 291 34.68 25.26 11.70
N LEU A 292 35.78 25.74 11.14
CA LEU A 292 37.10 25.18 11.37
C LEU A 292 37.64 25.68 12.72
N TYR A 293 37.75 24.80 13.67
CA TYR A 293 38.56 25.04 14.85
C TYR A 293 39.99 24.66 14.49
N GLN A 294 40.80 25.67 14.19
CA GLN A 294 42.24 25.47 14.28
C GLN A 294 42.52 25.34 15.78
N GLY A 295 42.77 24.09 16.20
CA GLY A 295 43.08 23.84 17.60
C GLY A 295 44.17 24.80 18.02
N ASP A 296 43.88 25.66 18.99
CA ASP A 296 44.94 26.38 19.65
C ASP A 296 45.99 25.36 20.09
N GLN A 297 47.20 25.50 19.65
CA GLN A 297 48.34 24.71 20.14
C GLN A 297 48.60 25.07 21.62
N LYS A 298 47.53 25.19 22.42
CA LYS A 298 47.55 25.37 23.85
C LYS A 298 47.99 24.06 24.51
N GLY A 299 49.27 23.79 24.43
CA GLY A 299 49.86 22.62 25.06
C GLY A 299 51.27 22.29 24.64
N GLN A 300 51.69 22.65 23.43
CA GLN A 300 53.09 22.52 23.08
C GLN A 300 53.87 23.65 23.73
N LYS A 301 54.64 23.28 24.73
CA LYS A 301 55.59 24.19 25.36
C LYS A 301 56.94 24.02 24.67
N ILE A 302 57.52 25.09 24.14
CA ILE A 302 58.89 25.07 23.56
C ILE A 302 59.84 25.50 24.67
N LEU A 303 60.79 24.64 24.98
CA LEU A 303 61.92 24.98 25.89
C LEU A 303 62.92 25.85 25.15
N CYS A 304 63.28 26.96 25.71
CA CYS A 304 64.31 27.81 25.15
C CYS A 304 65.66 27.11 25.19
N PRO A 305 66.40 26.99 24.03
CA PRO A 305 67.70 26.32 24.01
C PRO A 305 68.75 27.04 24.79
N ASN A 306 68.56 28.36 25.07
CA ASN A 306 69.56 29.20 25.76
C ASN A 306 69.35 29.24 27.30
N CYS A 307 68.10 29.32 27.77
CA CYS A 307 67.81 29.45 29.23
C CYS A 307 66.84 28.38 29.78
N GLN A 308 66.44 27.41 28.96
CA GLN A 308 65.54 26.34 29.31
C GLN A 308 64.12 26.79 29.84
N TYR A 309 63.79 28.05 29.67
CA TYR A 309 62.47 28.56 30.06
C TYR A 309 61.40 27.99 29.10
N SER A 310 60.27 27.58 29.68
CA SER A 310 59.16 26.97 28.93
C SER A 310 58.27 28.10 28.36
N ASN A 311 58.27 28.27 27.03
CA ASN A 311 57.45 29.24 26.31
C ASN A 311 56.24 28.58 25.64
N PRO A 312 55.13 29.31 25.39
CA PRO A 312 54.04 28.82 24.57
C PRO A 312 54.53 28.43 23.18
N GLY A 313 53.98 27.36 22.61
CA GLY A 313 54.44 26.75 21.32
C GLY A 313 54.41 27.67 20.09
N ALA A 314 53.70 28.81 20.15
CA ALA A 314 53.66 29.81 19.09
C ALA A 314 54.62 31.01 19.32
N SER A 315 55.47 30.95 20.35
CA SER A 315 56.36 32.06 20.67
C SER A 315 57.56 32.05 19.68
N LEU A 316 57.80 33.18 19.02
CA LEU A 316 58.94 33.39 18.15
C LEU A 316 60.23 33.73 18.92
N PHE A 317 60.06 34.28 20.13
CA PHE A 317 61.19 34.67 21.02
C PHE A 317 60.92 34.20 22.45
N CYS A 318 61.95 33.85 23.16
CA CYS A 318 61.87 33.51 24.57
C CYS A 318 61.51 34.72 25.40
N SER A 319 60.43 34.60 26.20
CA SER A 319 59.94 35.69 27.05
C SER A 319 60.88 36.06 28.21
N GLN A 320 61.85 35.16 28.54
CA GLN A 320 62.80 35.38 29.63
C GLN A 320 64.14 35.92 29.17
N CYS A 321 64.74 35.46 28.07
CA CYS A 321 66.06 35.84 27.62
C CYS A 321 66.13 36.49 26.22
N GLY A 322 65.00 36.62 25.53
CA GLY A 322 64.92 37.25 24.24
C GLY A 322 65.50 36.42 23.07
N ALA A 323 65.97 35.20 23.32
CA ALA A 323 66.50 34.32 22.25
C ALA A 323 65.41 33.90 21.26
N ALA A 324 65.73 33.90 19.97
CA ALA A 324 64.80 33.40 18.94
C ALA A 324 64.52 31.90 19.14
N LEU A 325 63.24 31.52 19.16
CA LEU A 325 62.76 30.13 19.21
C LEU A 325 62.42 29.69 17.79
N THR A 326 63.43 29.24 17.06
CA THR A 326 63.25 28.75 15.68
C THR A 326 62.49 27.42 15.77
N GLN A 327 61.33 27.34 15.18
CA GLN A 327 60.66 26.03 14.92
C GLN A 327 61.51 25.35 13.85
N MET A 328 62.14 24.22 14.19
CA MET A 328 62.54 23.25 13.21
C MET A 328 61.26 22.61 12.66
N MET A 329 60.86 22.98 11.44
CA MET A 329 59.96 22.21 10.66
C MET A 329 60.76 21.00 10.13
N GLU A 330 60.54 19.82 10.64
CA GLU A 330 60.72 18.56 9.93
C GLU A 330 59.37 18.04 9.46
#